data_61bd08be91e94327731c056b85821cc7
#
_entry.id   61bd08be91e94327731c056b85821cc7
#
_cell.length_a   1.000
_cell.length_b   1.000
_cell.length_c   1.000
_cell.angle_alpha   90.00
_cell.angle_beta   90.00
_cell.angle_gamma   90.00
#
_symmetry.space_group_name_H-M   'P 1'
#
loop_
_entity.id
_entity.type
_entity.pdbx_description
1 polymer ?
#
loop_
_entity_poly.entity_id
_entity_poly.type
_entity_poly.pdbx_seq_one_letter_code
_entity_poly.pdbx_strand_id
1 'polypeptide(L)'
;MKKFVSLLLIACLAITLLAGCSGSASQPSSEPPAAQETAAPQTDASQGESEPAAKKTMVIGDTTFNSENWEETVDPHRTYNGWACIRYGIGETLVHYTDSMELEPWLAKSWENDGNLTWTITLQDNVTFSSGRKMDAEAVKQCFEHLLENHDRAPGDTKIADMQADGQILTITTSE
;
A
#
# COMPACT_ATOMS: atom_id res chain seq x y z
N MET A 1 -33.24 24.63 33.35
CA MET A 1 -33.74 25.47 32.27
C MET A 1 -32.68 25.68 31.19
N LYS A 2 -32.21 24.63 30.54
CA LYS A 2 -31.21 24.69 29.42
C LYS A 2 -31.34 23.47 28.49
N LYS A 3 -32.57 23.13 28.07
CA LYS A 3 -32.82 21.97 27.18
C LYS A 3 -33.85 22.26 26.04
N PHE A 4 -34.00 23.51 25.58
CA PHE A 4 -35.01 23.86 24.56
C PHE A 4 -34.51 24.77 23.43
N VAL A 5 -33.24 24.76 23.09
CA VAL A 5 -32.71 25.64 21.99
C VAL A 5 -32.15 24.82 20.79
N SER A 6 -32.25 23.50 20.78
CA SER A 6 -31.62 22.68 19.72
C SER A 6 -32.59 22.05 18.72
N LEU A 7 -33.85 22.54 18.60
CA LEU A 7 -34.86 21.91 17.72
C LEU A 7 -35.44 22.84 16.66
N LEU A 8 -34.78 23.91 16.27
CA LEU A 8 -35.36 24.90 15.35
C LEU A 8 -34.47 25.29 14.17
N LEU A 9 -33.59 24.40 13.71
CA LEU A 9 -32.68 24.68 12.59
C LEU A 9 -32.61 23.56 11.51
N ILE A 10 -33.66 22.71 11.44
CA ILE A 10 -33.80 21.67 10.40
C ILE A 10 -35.14 21.83 9.68
N ALA A 11 -35.44 22.97 9.15
CA ALA A 11 -36.66 23.15 8.37
C ALA A 11 -36.57 24.25 7.30
N CYS A 12 -35.44 24.38 6.60
CA CYS A 12 -35.39 25.30 5.45
C CYS A 12 -34.29 24.86 4.46
N LEU A 13 -34.43 23.70 3.82
CA LEU A 13 -33.76 23.42 2.54
C LEU A 13 -34.44 22.26 1.80
N ALA A 14 -35.66 22.45 1.40
CA ALA A 14 -36.29 21.65 0.38
C ALA A 14 -37.19 22.59 -0.40
N ILE A 15 -36.82 22.96 -1.61
CA ILE A 15 -37.63 23.39 -2.74
C ILE A 15 -36.71 24.19 -3.67
N THR A 16 -36.21 23.55 -4.70
CA THR A 16 -36.13 24.06 -6.08
C THR A 16 -35.84 22.89 -6.99
N LEU A 17 -36.89 22.27 -7.44
CA LEU A 17 -36.91 21.41 -8.63
C LEU A 17 -37.59 22.24 -9.75
N LEU A 18 -37.19 21.88 -11.00
CA LEU A 18 -37.88 22.05 -12.26
C LEU A 18 -37.55 23.29 -13.10
N ALA A 19 -37.01 22.97 -14.20
CA ALA A 19 -37.33 23.24 -15.60
C ALA A 19 -36.04 23.23 -16.43
N GLY A 20 -35.85 22.53 -17.53
CA GLY A 20 -36.69 22.05 -18.55
C GLY A 20 -35.89 22.12 -19.86
N CYS A 21 -36.22 21.33 -20.78
CA CYS A 21 -36.33 21.28 -22.22
C CYS A 21 -35.24 20.49 -22.93
N SER A 22 -35.50 19.27 -23.51
CA SER A 22 -36.31 19.00 -24.72
C SER A 22 -35.56 19.29 -26.04
N GLY A 23 -35.36 18.22 -26.82
CA GLY A 23 -34.94 18.22 -28.22
C GLY A 23 -34.32 16.90 -28.57
N SER A 24 -34.99 15.91 -28.94
CA SER A 24 -35.70 15.43 -30.12
C SER A 24 -34.78 14.96 -31.24
N ALA A 25 -34.81 13.62 -31.44
CA ALA A 25 -34.85 12.82 -32.69
C ALA A 25 -33.68 12.85 -33.65
N SER A 26 -33.11 11.73 -33.98
CA SER A 26 -33.51 10.86 -35.08
C SER A 26 -32.51 9.71 -35.27
N GLN A 27 -32.99 8.47 -35.22
CA GLN A 27 -32.40 7.34 -35.91
C GLN A 27 -32.80 7.41 -37.39
N PRO A 28 -31.99 6.83 -38.29
CA PRO A 28 -32.44 5.59 -38.87
C PRO A 28 -31.34 4.49 -39.01
N SER A 29 -31.85 3.32 -38.92
CA SER A 29 -31.40 1.99 -39.29
C SER A 29 -30.89 1.90 -40.71
N SER A 30 -29.82 1.12 -40.98
CA SER A 30 -29.74 0.21 -42.13
C SER A 30 -28.65 -0.85 -41.95
N GLU A 31 -29.08 -2.06 -42.19
CA GLU A 31 -28.44 -3.36 -42.18
C GLU A 31 -27.35 -3.53 -43.30
N PRO A 32 -26.50 -4.58 -43.22
CA PRO A 32 -25.25 -4.66 -43.98
C PRO A 32 -25.39 -5.37 -45.32
N PRO A 33 -24.40 -5.29 -46.19
CA PRO A 33 -24.21 -6.31 -47.24
C PRO A 33 -22.93 -7.15 -47.01
N ALA A 34 -23.07 -8.36 -47.53
CA ALA A 34 -22.24 -9.54 -47.42
C ALA A 34 -20.83 -9.45 -48.00
N ALA A 35 -20.02 -10.31 -47.47
CA ALA A 35 -18.80 -11.00 -47.91
C ALA A 35 -18.24 -10.68 -49.31
N GLN A 36 -16.96 -10.35 -49.35
CA GLN A 36 -16.03 -10.77 -50.38
C GLN A 36 -14.73 -11.26 -49.75
N GLU A 37 -14.54 -12.54 -49.94
CA GLU A 37 -13.30 -13.28 -49.75
C GLU A 37 -12.24 -12.73 -50.72
N THR A 38 -11.12 -12.25 -50.21
CA THR A 38 -9.94 -12.02 -51.03
C THR A 38 -8.71 -12.54 -50.30
N ALA A 39 -8.00 -13.39 -51.02
CA ALA A 39 -6.85 -14.19 -50.65
C ALA A 39 -5.76 -13.41 -49.89
N ALA A 40 -5.19 -14.10 -48.90
CA ALA A 40 -3.98 -13.70 -48.17
C ALA A 40 -2.73 -13.78 -49.08
N PRO A 41 -1.80 -12.83 -48.96
CA PRO A 41 -0.40 -13.08 -49.27
C PRO A 41 0.30 -13.61 -48.01
N GLN A 42 0.86 -14.79 -48.12
CA GLN A 42 1.85 -15.29 -47.19
C GLN A 42 3.05 -14.35 -47.21
N THR A 43 3.28 -13.68 -46.12
CA THR A 43 4.54 -13.00 -45.85
C THR A 43 5.30 -13.76 -44.81
N ASP A 44 6.43 -14.20 -45.25
CA ASP A 44 7.60 -14.80 -44.64
C ASP A 44 7.80 -14.33 -43.18
N ALA A 45 7.82 -15.29 -42.25
CA ALA A 45 8.15 -15.03 -40.86
C ALA A 45 9.66 -14.82 -40.74
N SER A 46 10.08 -13.56 -40.93
CA SER A 46 11.37 -13.11 -40.43
C SER A 46 11.29 -13.10 -38.91
N GLN A 47 11.98 -14.03 -38.30
CA GLN A 47 12.29 -14.02 -36.85
C GLN A 47 13.10 -12.76 -36.58
N GLY A 48 12.44 -11.70 -36.21
CA GLY A 48 13.06 -10.54 -35.61
C GLY A 48 13.53 -10.93 -34.22
N GLU A 49 14.83 -11.13 -34.09
CA GLU A 49 15.56 -11.17 -32.83
C GLU A 49 15.19 -9.89 -32.06
N SER A 50 14.39 -10.04 -31.00
CA SER A 50 14.02 -8.90 -30.16
C SER A 50 15.27 -8.41 -29.45
N GLU A 51 15.76 -7.23 -29.84
CA GLU A 51 16.77 -6.51 -29.05
C GLU A 51 16.32 -6.46 -27.59
N PRO A 52 17.22 -6.76 -26.64
CA PRO A 52 16.89 -6.67 -25.23
C PRO A 52 16.47 -5.23 -24.92
N ALA A 53 15.26 -5.07 -24.41
CA ALA A 53 14.70 -3.77 -24.07
C ALA A 53 15.72 -3.00 -23.21
N ALA A 54 16.15 -1.84 -23.66
CA ALA A 54 17.11 -0.99 -22.96
C ALA A 54 16.58 -0.76 -21.52
N LYS A 55 17.37 -1.08 -20.51
CA LYS A 55 17.03 -0.86 -19.12
C LYS A 55 16.77 0.64 -18.93
N LYS A 56 15.51 0.98 -18.60
CA LYS A 56 15.17 2.37 -18.25
C LYS A 56 15.70 2.65 -16.87
N THR A 57 16.53 3.68 -16.74
CA THR A 57 17.07 4.13 -15.45
C THR A 57 16.35 5.42 -15.04
N MET A 58 15.85 5.45 -13.82
CA MET A 58 15.34 6.66 -13.18
C MET A 58 16.31 7.06 -12.07
N VAL A 59 16.67 8.33 -12.02
CA VAL A 59 17.52 8.88 -10.94
C VAL A 59 16.65 9.81 -10.11
N ILE A 60 16.60 9.55 -8.80
CA ILE A 60 15.88 10.38 -7.83
C ILE A 60 16.92 11.07 -6.94
N GLY A 61 16.84 12.40 -6.87
CA GLY A 61 17.63 13.18 -5.91
C GLY A 61 16.77 13.55 -4.71
N ASP A 62 17.28 13.32 -3.51
CA ASP A 62 16.62 13.64 -2.26
C ASP A 62 17.64 14.14 -1.23
N THR A 63 17.26 15.14 -0.43
CA THR A 63 18.09 15.71 0.63
C THR A 63 17.84 15.07 2.00
N THR A 64 16.95 14.11 2.07
CA THR A 64 16.61 13.38 3.31
C THR A 64 17.78 12.55 3.82
N PHE A 65 18.54 11.96 2.88
CA PHE A 65 19.70 11.14 3.21
C PHE A 65 20.96 11.99 3.28
N ASN A 66 21.73 11.80 4.36
CA ASN A 66 22.97 12.51 4.56
C ASN A 66 24.16 11.63 4.16
N SER A 67 25.04 12.16 3.30
CA SER A 67 26.24 11.44 2.85
C SER A 67 27.30 11.23 3.93
N GLU A 68 27.30 12.06 4.97
CA GLU A 68 28.24 11.93 6.10
C GLU A 68 27.88 10.79 7.04
N ASN A 69 26.58 10.51 7.19
CA ASN A 69 26.03 9.45 8.06
C ASN A 69 25.12 8.52 7.26
N TRP A 70 25.60 8.05 6.13
CA TRP A 70 24.81 7.23 5.20
C TRP A 70 24.13 6.04 5.89
N GLU A 71 24.87 5.26 6.68
CA GLU A 71 24.38 4.07 7.36
C GLU A 71 23.24 4.38 8.34
N GLU A 72 23.31 5.53 9.01
CA GLU A 72 22.25 5.96 9.93
C GLU A 72 21.03 6.50 9.20
N THR A 73 21.23 7.20 8.09
CA THR A 73 20.14 7.88 7.38
C THR A 73 19.34 6.96 6.49
N VAL A 74 19.88 5.81 6.07
CA VAL A 74 19.14 4.78 5.31
C VAL A 74 18.54 3.69 6.19
N ASP A 75 18.87 3.67 7.48
CA ASP A 75 18.24 2.75 8.43
C ASP A 75 16.86 3.27 8.83
N PRO A 76 15.76 2.62 8.41
CA PRO A 76 14.41 3.07 8.71
C PRO A 76 14.07 2.98 10.21
N HIS A 77 14.87 2.26 11.00
CA HIS A 77 14.63 2.04 12.42
C HIS A 77 15.33 3.05 13.33
N ARG A 78 16.26 3.87 12.79
CA ARG A 78 17.04 4.79 13.63
C ARG A 78 16.52 6.21 13.66
N THR A 79 15.98 6.68 12.56
CA THR A 79 15.67 8.09 12.39
C THR A 79 14.29 8.29 11.79
N TYR A 80 13.88 9.55 11.75
CA TYR A 80 12.68 10.00 11.07
C TYR A 80 12.67 9.72 9.54
N ASN A 81 13.79 9.26 8.99
CA ASN A 81 13.96 9.00 7.56
C ASN A 81 13.32 7.68 7.10
N GLY A 82 12.83 6.85 8.01
CA GLY A 82 12.19 5.58 7.68
C GLY A 82 11.10 5.69 6.61
N TRP A 83 10.31 6.75 6.66
CA TRP A 83 9.29 7.02 5.65
C TRP A 83 9.86 7.22 4.24
N ALA A 84 11.06 7.80 4.09
CA ALA A 84 11.72 7.95 2.79
C ALA A 84 12.18 6.60 2.25
N CYS A 85 12.70 5.71 3.10
CA CYS A 85 13.06 4.35 2.73
C CYS A 85 11.85 3.58 2.17
N ILE A 86 10.69 3.71 2.80
CA ILE A 86 9.44 3.08 2.32
C ILE A 86 8.98 3.72 1.01
N ARG A 87 8.96 5.05 0.91
CA ARG A 87 8.55 5.79 -0.29
C ARG A 87 9.36 5.40 -1.53
N TYR A 88 10.65 5.19 -1.38
CA TYR A 88 11.55 4.85 -2.50
C TYR A 88 11.69 3.34 -2.73
N GLY A 89 10.93 2.51 -2.01
CA GLY A 89 10.94 1.07 -2.18
C GLY A 89 12.23 0.40 -1.71
N ILE A 90 12.96 1.02 -0.78
CA ILE A 90 14.13 0.44 -0.11
C ILE A 90 13.69 -0.55 0.96
N GLY A 91 12.62 -0.19 1.68
CA GLY A 91 12.00 -1.02 2.70
C GLY A 91 10.51 -1.21 2.43
N GLU A 92 9.92 -2.20 3.09
CA GLU A 92 8.50 -2.51 3.00
C GLU A 92 7.91 -2.64 4.41
N THR A 93 6.60 -2.45 4.53
CA THR A 93 5.86 -2.51 5.79
C THR A 93 5.05 -3.80 5.90
N LEU A 94 4.64 -4.16 7.12
CA LEU A 94 3.73 -5.29 7.33
C LEU A 94 2.36 -5.03 6.72
N VAL A 95 1.87 -3.82 6.83
CA VAL A 95 0.59 -3.34 6.32
C VAL A 95 0.80 -1.99 5.67
N HIS A 96 -0.08 -1.59 4.76
CA HIS A 96 -0.04 -0.25 4.21
C HIS A 96 -1.44 0.41 4.20
N TYR A 97 -1.49 1.71 3.94
CA TYR A 97 -2.74 2.43 3.78
C TYR A 97 -3.13 2.51 2.31
N THR A 98 -4.41 2.27 2.05
CA THR A 98 -5.03 2.60 0.76
C THR A 98 -5.17 4.11 0.59
N ASP A 99 -5.58 4.57 -0.60
CA ASP A 99 -5.91 5.98 -0.85
C ASP A 99 -7.09 6.47 0.02
N SER A 100 -7.95 5.56 0.48
CA SER A 100 -9.04 5.83 1.43
C SER A 100 -8.63 5.78 2.90
N MET A 101 -7.33 5.62 3.19
CA MET A 101 -6.79 5.50 4.55
C MET A 101 -7.25 4.24 5.30
N GLU A 102 -7.59 3.19 4.59
CA GLU A 102 -7.87 1.88 5.15
C GLU A 102 -6.58 1.05 5.19
N LEU A 103 -6.42 0.22 6.23
CA LEU A 103 -5.29 -0.70 6.31
C LEU A 103 -5.53 -1.93 5.44
N GLU A 104 -4.54 -2.29 4.63
CA GLU A 104 -4.55 -3.52 3.87
C GLU A 104 -3.26 -4.34 4.05
N PRO A 105 -3.33 -5.67 3.82
CA PRO A 105 -2.19 -6.56 3.91
C PRO A 105 -1.06 -6.19 2.94
N TRP A 106 0.20 -6.31 3.42
CA TRP A 106 1.39 -6.20 2.57
C TRP A 106 2.35 -7.34 2.86
N LEU A 107 3.39 -7.17 3.71
CA LEU A 107 4.22 -8.30 4.16
C LEU A 107 3.50 -9.17 5.20
N ALA A 108 2.54 -8.62 5.93
CA ALA A 108 1.56 -9.41 6.68
C ALA A 108 0.45 -9.87 5.74
N LYS A 109 0.04 -11.12 5.86
CA LYS A 109 -1.10 -11.73 5.18
C LYS A 109 -2.41 -11.41 5.91
N SER A 110 -2.35 -11.37 7.25
CA SER A 110 -3.45 -11.03 8.11
C SER A 110 -2.95 -10.64 9.50
N TRP A 111 -3.80 -9.99 10.27
CA TRP A 111 -3.57 -9.70 11.68
C TRP A 111 -4.87 -9.79 12.45
N GLU A 112 -4.77 -10.16 13.71
CA GLU A 112 -5.89 -10.30 14.63
C GLU A 112 -5.50 -9.73 15.98
N ASN A 113 -6.45 -9.11 16.69
CA ASN A 113 -6.32 -8.71 18.08
C ASN A 113 -7.26 -9.56 18.93
N ASP A 114 -6.80 -10.05 20.07
CA ASP A 114 -7.60 -10.87 20.99
C ASP A 114 -8.68 -10.07 21.75
N GLY A 115 -8.87 -8.81 21.38
CA GLY A 115 -9.76 -7.88 22.06
C GLY A 115 -9.15 -7.25 23.31
N ASN A 116 -7.83 -7.44 23.51
CA ASN A 116 -7.05 -6.94 24.61
C ASN A 116 -5.67 -6.44 24.13
N LEU A 117 -4.59 -6.92 24.68
CA LEU A 117 -3.23 -6.42 24.44
C LEU A 117 -2.41 -7.28 23.46
N THR A 118 -2.96 -8.41 23.00
CA THR A 118 -2.23 -9.35 22.17
C THR A 118 -2.64 -9.26 20.70
N TRP A 119 -1.66 -9.11 19.86
CA TRP A 119 -1.79 -9.10 18.40
C TRP A 119 -1.12 -10.32 17.80
N THR A 120 -1.82 -11.03 16.94
CA THR A 120 -1.27 -12.14 16.17
C THR A 120 -1.17 -11.72 14.70
N ILE A 121 0.02 -11.73 14.15
CA ILE A 121 0.32 -11.32 12.79
C ILE A 121 0.78 -12.55 12.02
N THR A 122 0.07 -12.89 10.94
CA THR A 122 0.47 -13.94 10.01
C THR A 122 1.19 -13.31 8.84
N LEU A 123 2.43 -13.72 8.57
CA LEU A 123 3.27 -13.19 7.50
C LEU A 123 2.96 -13.88 6.17
N GLN A 124 3.27 -13.19 5.06
CA GLN A 124 3.25 -13.76 3.71
C GLN A 124 4.24 -14.91 3.58
N ASP A 125 3.85 -15.93 2.84
CA ASP A 125 4.76 -17.01 2.46
C ASP A 125 5.68 -16.59 1.31
N ASN A 126 6.86 -17.21 1.22
CA ASN A 126 7.80 -17.07 0.10
C ASN A 126 8.37 -15.65 -0.12
N VAL A 127 8.35 -14.80 0.89
CA VAL A 127 9.05 -13.52 0.86
C VAL A 127 10.51 -13.71 1.21
N THR A 128 11.39 -12.97 0.53
CA THR A 128 12.83 -13.05 0.71
C THR A 128 13.42 -11.65 0.74
N PHE A 129 14.27 -11.35 1.71
CA PHE A 129 15.04 -10.11 1.74
C PHE A 129 16.01 -10.03 0.57
N SER A 130 16.48 -8.83 0.24
CA SER A 130 17.52 -8.63 -0.80
C SER A 130 18.81 -9.41 -0.57
N SER A 131 19.11 -9.77 0.68
CA SER A 131 20.22 -10.64 1.06
C SER A 131 20.04 -12.12 0.71
N GLY A 132 18.84 -12.53 0.27
CA GLY A 132 18.48 -13.93 0.04
C GLY A 132 17.96 -14.67 1.29
N ARG A 133 17.94 -14.04 2.48
CA ARG A 133 17.34 -14.61 3.68
C ARG A 133 15.83 -14.64 3.52
N LYS A 134 15.19 -15.74 3.92
CA LYS A 134 13.71 -15.81 4.00
C LYS A 134 13.20 -14.87 5.09
N MET A 135 12.05 -14.26 4.84
CA MET A 135 11.29 -13.54 5.85
C MET A 135 10.43 -14.54 6.63
N ASP A 136 10.69 -14.63 7.91
CA ASP A 136 9.92 -15.36 8.91
C ASP A 136 9.61 -14.46 10.10
N ALA A 137 8.81 -14.93 11.05
CA ALA A 137 8.44 -14.14 12.21
C ALA A 137 9.65 -13.79 13.09
N GLU A 138 10.69 -14.63 13.11
CA GLU A 138 11.92 -14.32 13.85
C GLU A 138 12.68 -13.16 13.19
N ALA A 139 12.74 -13.11 11.86
CA ALA A 139 13.37 -12.00 11.15
C ALA A 139 12.62 -10.67 11.39
N VAL A 140 11.29 -10.69 11.39
CA VAL A 140 10.46 -9.52 11.67
C VAL A 140 10.61 -9.08 13.13
N LYS A 141 10.61 -10.03 14.08
CA LYS A 141 10.88 -9.76 15.48
C LYS A 141 12.21 -9.03 15.67
N GLN A 142 13.28 -9.51 15.03
CA GLN A 142 14.59 -8.85 15.06
C GLN A 142 14.55 -7.42 14.53
N CYS A 143 13.75 -7.13 13.49
CA CYS A 143 13.55 -5.76 13.02
C CYS A 143 12.89 -4.88 14.10
N PHE A 144 11.88 -5.38 14.79
CA PHE A 144 11.25 -4.63 15.89
C PHE A 144 12.20 -4.47 17.09
N GLU A 145 12.98 -5.47 17.45
CA GLU A 145 14.00 -5.37 18.50
C GLU A 145 15.01 -4.28 18.16
N HIS A 146 15.51 -4.28 16.92
CA HIS A 146 16.40 -3.22 16.42
C HIS A 146 15.75 -1.83 16.49
N LEU A 147 14.47 -1.71 16.12
CA LEU A 147 13.72 -0.47 16.24
C LEU A 147 13.65 0.01 17.68
N LEU A 148 13.29 -0.88 18.63
CA LEU A 148 13.13 -0.56 20.03
C LEU A 148 14.46 -0.13 20.70
N GLU A 149 15.58 -0.68 20.23
CA GLU A 149 16.92 -0.38 20.72
C GLU A 149 17.49 0.93 20.17
N ASN A 150 17.13 1.30 18.94
CA ASN A 150 17.82 2.37 18.22
C ASN A 150 16.97 3.61 17.93
N HIS A 151 15.67 3.58 18.20
CA HIS A 151 14.78 4.71 17.99
C HIS A 151 14.20 5.22 19.29
N ASP A 152 14.57 6.44 19.70
CA ASP A 152 14.22 7.02 21.00
C ASP A 152 12.72 7.00 21.34
N ARG A 153 11.87 7.15 20.33
CA ARG A 153 10.41 7.22 20.52
C ARG A 153 9.72 5.87 20.43
N ALA A 154 10.33 4.88 19.76
CA ALA A 154 9.65 3.63 19.45
C ALA A 154 9.12 2.88 20.68
N PRO A 155 9.85 2.78 21.81
CA PRO A 155 9.31 2.13 23.00
C PRO A 155 8.04 2.81 23.54
N GLY A 156 8.02 4.14 23.51
CA GLY A 156 6.88 4.93 23.95
C GLY A 156 5.69 4.90 22.99
N ASP A 157 5.96 4.87 21.69
CA ASP A 157 4.92 4.93 20.65
C ASP A 157 4.30 3.55 20.38
N THR A 158 5.09 2.47 20.40
CA THR A 158 4.60 1.12 20.09
C THR A 158 4.04 0.37 21.31
N LYS A 159 4.54 0.69 22.48
CA LYS A 159 4.16 0.00 23.75
C LYS A 159 4.38 -1.51 23.73
N ILE A 160 5.27 -2.01 22.91
CA ILE A 160 5.60 -3.43 22.84
C ILE A 160 6.24 -3.87 24.15
N ALA A 161 5.64 -4.87 24.79
CA ALA A 161 6.11 -5.46 26.04
C ALA A 161 6.78 -6.83 25.81
N ASP A 162 6.27 -7.62 24.87
CA ASP A 162 6.81 -8.93 24.51
C ASP A 162 6.54 -9.27 23.06
N MET A 163 7.40 -10.08 22.46
CA MET A 163 7.24 -10.59 21.11
C MET A 163 7.65 -12.06 21.05
N GLN A 164 6.81 -12.89 20.44
CA GLN A 164 7.06 -14.31 20.22
C GLN A 164 6.95 -14.61 18.74
N ALA A 165 7.88 -15.42 18.21
CA ALA A 165 7.95 -15.82 16.82
C ALA A 165 7.84 -17.33 16.69
N ASP A 166 6.94 -17.80 15.82
CA ASP A 166 6.79 -19.21 15.45
C ASP A 166 6.49 -19.33 13.95
N GLY A 167 7.50 -19.75 13.19
CA GLY A 167 7.40 -19.87 11.73
C GLY A 167 7.03 -18.55 11.05
N GLN A 168 5.81 -18.45 10.54
CA GLN A 168 5.26 -17.24 9.90
C GLN A 168 4.29 -16.47 10.82
N ILE A 169 4.24 -16.81 12.10
CA ILE A 169 3.35 -16.17 13.07
C ILE A 169 4.18 -15.35 14.06
N LEU A 170 3.93 -14.06 14.09
CA LEU A 170 4.47 -13.12 15.08
C LEU A 170 3.35 -12.74 16.06
N THR A 171 3.56 -13.00 17.32
CA THR A 171 2.68 -12.56 18.42
C THR A 171 3.33 -11.39 19.13
N ILE A 172 2.62 -10.26 19.22
CA ILE A 172 3.07 -9.05 19.91
C ILE A 172 2.12 -8.78 21.07
N THR A 173 2.67 -8.60 22.26
CA THR A 173 1.92 -8.16 23.43
C THR A 173 2.33 -6.73 23.77
N THR A 174 1.35 -5.83 23.93
CA THR A 174 1.57 -4.44 24.34
C THR A 174 1.32 -4.27 25.83
N SER A 175 1.84 -3.20 26.40
CA SER A 175 1.67 -2.89 27.83
C SER A 175 0.39 -2.12 28.15
N GLU A 176 -0.23 -1.52 27.17
CA GLU A 176 -1.47 -0.72 27.25
C GLU A 176 -2.16 -0.63 25.89
#